data_e1a95c322f3e7ed61ebe40a03fdb8e92
#
_entry.id   e1a95c322f3e7ed61ebe40a03fdb8e92
#
_cell.length_a   1.000
_cell.length_b   1.000
_cell.length_c   1.000
_cell.angle_alpha   90.00
_cell.angle_beta   90.00
_cell.angle_gamma   90.00
#
_symmetry.space_group_name_H-M   'P 1'
#
loop_
_entity.id
_entity.type
_entity.pdbx_description
1 polymer ?
#
loop_
_entity_poly.entity_id
_entity_poly.type
_entity_poly.pdbx_seq_one_letter_code
_entity_poly.pdbx_strand_id
1 'polypeptide(L)'
;MRRLALYCIILFISGSLAAQGLSGYWEGKIALTKTDSLTIGLQIDYHGDTLYAELDSPDQYFTGQPVSDLRFADSVLSFQVPDFKLSYEGRISPDGQCFTGICTQYGKKFDCVLSQGAERKFFPRPQTPKPPYPYRTEEVNFRDRDGKKPLIFGTLTLPDRTPKGLVIFISGSGWQDRDESLYAHKPFAVIADTLTKAGFATYRFDDFPPSIFRKSTTYDFADGVRLILDSLLQRADLQNLKVGLLGHSEGSLVASMVAASDKRIAFTIHLGGVAQPFEDILLYQSEAILRVSGEMTEDEIENSVAINKRIYEVIKKSKSKEEAVERTGKLLDDISAQLTDEEKAKYNITPSSKFEMMQTVGSPWFYTIFHIDVDKYLKKCKTTPMLAISGEKDLQIDALVTLNSIHKYLKKEVCHEECLIIGTNHLLQPCTTGSPDEYPLVETTIAPEVLGYIVRWMDSVCSPM
;
A
#
# COMPACT_ATOMS: atom_id res chain seq x y z
N MET A 1 31.75 77.44 -12.81
CA MET A 1 30.32 77.19 -12.75
C MET A 1 30.04 75.94 -13.52
N ARG A 2 29.79 74.82 -12.81
CA ARG A 2 28.94 73.67 -13.20
C ARG A 2 29.03 72.68 -12.02
N ARG A 3 27.95 72.65 -11.23
CA ARG A 3 27.75 71.66 -10.17
C ARG A 3 27.34 70.36 -10.85
N LEU A 4 28.14 69.29 -10.67
CA LEU A 4 27.70 67.91 -10.97
C LEU A 4 26.98 67.36 -9.74
N ALA A 5 25.72 67.04 -9.95
CA ALA A 5 24.91 66.32 -8.97
C ALA A 5 25.34 64.84 -8.98
N LEU A 6 25.80 64.35 -7.83
CA LEU A 6 26.08 62.96 -7.59
C LEU A 6 24.76 62.25 -7.26
N TYR A 7 24.16 61.54 -8.22
CA TYR A 7 23.07 60.61 -7.93
C TYR A 7 23.64 59.32 -7.34
N CYS A 8 23.44 59.13 -6.05
CA CYS A 8 23.66 57.85 -5.40
C CYS A 8 22.61 56.89 -5.91
N ILE A 9 23.05 55.94 -6.73
CA ILE A 9 22.27 54.70 -7.02
C ILE A 9 22.44 53.83 -5.80
N ILE A 10 21.42 53.86 -4.89
CA ILE A 10 21.23 52.82 -3.89
C ILE A 10 20.57 51.67 -4.59
N LEU A 11 21.39 50.73 -5.11
CA LEU A 11 20.94 49.49 -5.65
C LEU A 11 20.58 48.53 -4.53
N PHE A 12 19.39 48.07 -4.61
CA PHE A 12 18.77 46.96 -3.90
C PHE A 12 19.74 45.79 -3.68
N ILE A 13 20.30 45.67 -2.49
CA ILE A 13 21.00 44.47 -2.02
C ILE A 13 20.21 43.93 -0.77
N SER A 14 18.93 44.13 -0.73
CA SER A 14 18.12 43.62 0.39
C SER A 14 17.42 42.29 0.11
N GLY A 15 17.52 41.73 -1.13
CA GLY A 15 16.89 40.48 -1.47
C GLY A 15 17.72 39.22 -1.17
N SER A 16 19.06 39.34 -1.22
CA SER A 16 19.95 38.15 -1.15
C SER A 16 20.29 37.69 0.28
N LEU A 17 20.26 38.56 1.29
CA LEU A 17 20.55 38.14 2.68
C LEU A 17 19.35 37.50 3.38
N ALA A 18 18.13 37.95 3.10
CA ALA A 18 16.94 37.34 3.66
C ALA A 18 16.64 35.94 3.09
N ALA A 19 17.08 35.70 1.85
CA ALA A 19 16.88 34.42 1.18
C ALA A 19 17.80 33.31 1.73
N GLN A 20 19.05 33.62 2.10
CA GLN A 20 20.00 32.61 2.66
C GLN A 20 19.56 32.06 4.03
N GLY A 21 18.70 32.72 4.76
CA GLY A 21 18.17 32.26 6.05
C GLY A 21 17.03 31.23 5.96
N LEU A 22 16.51 30.95 4.76
CA LEU A 22 15.41 30.00 4.60
C LEU A 22 15.86 28.56 4.42
N SER A 23 17.13 28.36 3.96
CA SER A 23 17.66 27.02 3.72
C SER A 23 17.73 26.23 5.02
N GLY A 24 17.33 24.95 4.94
CA GLY A 24 17.32 24.03 6.07
C GLY A 24 16.02 23.29 6.23
N TYR A 25 15.92 22.56 7.33
CA TYR A 25 14.74 21.76 7.65
C TYR A 25 13.83 22.48 8.65
N TRP A 26 12.57 22.57 8.30
CA TRP A 26 11.52 23.20 9.07
C TRP A 26 10.48 22.14 9.45
N GLU A 27 10.17 22.01 10.72
CA GLU A 27 9.22 21.01 11.21
C GLU A 27 8.09 21.64 12.01
N GLY A 28 6.89 21.08 11.89
CA GLY A 28 5.72 21.52 12.63
C GLY A 28 4.66 20.43 12.74
N LYS A 29 3.62 20.71 13.50
CA LYS A 29 2.51 19.78 13.72
C LYS A 29 1.20 20.35 13.23
N ILE A 30 0.39 19.49 12.63
CA ILE A 30 -1.00 19.75 12.26
C ILE A 30 -1.88 18.97 13.24
N ALA A 31 -2.75 19.63 13.99
CA ALA A 31 -3.72 18.96 14.86
C ALA A 31 -4.86 18.39 14.02
N LEU A 32 -4.98 17.06 13.95
CA LEU A 32 -6.04 16.36 13.24
C LEU A 32 -7.31 16.26 14.08
N THR A 33 -7.13 16.01 15.39
CA THR A 33 -8.18 15.98 16.41
C THR A 33 -7.68 16.69 17.67
N LYS A 34 -8.43 16.62 18.78
CA LYS A 34 -7.97 17.19 20.06
C LYS A 34 -6.77 16.41 20.66
N THR A 35 -6.62 15.16 20.31
CA THR A 35 -5.59 14.25 20.83
C THR A 35 -4.53 13.89 19.80
N ASP A 36 -4.87 13.93 18.51
CA ASP A 36 -4.00 13.43 17.45
C ASP A 36 -3.42 14.59 16.62
N SER A 37 -2.14 14.51 16.35
CA SER A 37 -1.43 15.44 15.47
C SER A 37 -0.57 14.70 14.47
N LEU A 38 -0.33 15.33 13.33
CA LEU A 38 0.58 14.84 12.29
C LEU A 38 1.76 15.80 12.18
N THR A 39 2.98 15.27 12.27
CA THR A 39 4.20 16.02 12.02
C THR A 39 4.40 16.18 10.52
N ILE A 40 4.63 17.40 10.09
CA ILE A 40 5.07 17.74 8.73
C ILE A 40 6.43 18.41 8.77
N GLY A 41 7.25 18.11 7.79
CA GLY A 41 8.56 18.71 7.58
C GLY A 41 8.66 19.36 6.22
N LEU A 42 9.48 20.39 6.10
CA LEU A 42 9.78 21.07 4.85
C LEU A 42 11.28 21.29 4.76
N GLN A 43 11.94 20.56 3.86
CA GLN A 43 13.34 20.85 3.51
C GLN A 43 13.36 21.92 2.45
N ILE A 44 14.00 23.03 2.72
CA ILE A 44 14.17 24.15 1.77
C ILE A 44 15.63 24.25 1.38
N ASP A 45 15.89 24.33 0.08
CA ASP A 45 17.22 24.47 -0.50
C ASP A 45 17.23 25.46 -1.68
N TYR A 46 18.42 25.88 -2.07
CA TYR A 46 18.65 26.71 -3.25
C TYR A 46 19.42 25.95 -4.31
N HIS A 47 18.90 25.90 -5.52
CA HIS A 47 19.60 25.45 -6.72
C HIS A 47 19.95 26.67 -7.59
N GLY A 48 21.14 27.22 -7.41
CA GLY A 48 21.48 28.55 -7.91
C GLY A 48 20.64 29.62 -7.19
N ASP A 49 19.93 30.44 -7.95
CA ASP A 49 19.01 31.47 -7.42
C ASP A 49 17.57 30.98 -7.26
N THR A 50 17.29 29.73 -7.57
CA THR A 50 15.94 29.16 -7.50
C THR A 50 15.71 28.44 -6.19
N LEU A 51 14.62 28.82 -5.50
CA LEU A 51 14.15 28.18 -4.29
C LEU A 51 13.52 26.82 -4.66
N TYR A 52 13.91 25.79 -3.93
CA TYR A 52 13.40 24.43 -4.04
C TYR A 52 12.98 23.92 -2.68
N ALA A 53 11.94 23.12 -2.60
CA ALA A 53 11.60 22.46 -1.34
C ALA A 53 10.97 21.08 -1.56
N GLU A 54 11.10 20.26 -0.51
CA GLU A 54 10.48 18.95 -0.39
C GLU A 54 9.68 18.89 0.90
N LEU A 55 8.46 18.34 0.80
CA LEU A 55 7.62 18.05 1.95
C LEU A 55 7.93 16.65 2.49
N ASP A 56 7.98 16.55 3.80
CA ASP A 56 8.11 15.29 4.54
C ASP A 56 6.89 15.10 5.48
N SER A 57 6.58 13.86 5.81
CA SER A 57 5.67 13.49 6.90
C SER A 57 6.32 12.39 7.74
N PRO A 58 7.14 12.75 8.75
CA PRO A 58 7.92 11.80 9.54
C PRO A 58 7.07 10.73 10.24
N ASP A 59 5.88 11.12 10.75
CA ASP A 59 4.95 10.19 11.42
C ASP A 59 4.33 9.17 10.43
N GLN A 60 4.38 9.45 9.13
CA GLN A 60 3.96 8.56 8.06
C GLN A 60 5.15 7.92 7.34
N TYR A 61 6.37 8.08 7.86
CA TYR A 61 7.63 7.57 7.29
C TYR A 61 7.83 7.96 5.83
N PHE A 62 7.46 9.19 5.51
CA PHE A 62 7.48 9.70 4.15
C PHE A 62 8.39 10.92 4.05
N THR A 63 9.25 10.96 3.03
CA THR A 63 10.18 12.07 2.78
C THR A 63 10.36 12.35 1.30
N GLY A 64 10.71 13.59 0.99
CA GLY A 64 11.19 13.97 -0.35
C GLY A 64 10.09 14.21 -1.38
N GLN A 65 8.86 14.58 -0.98
CA GLN A 65 7.83 14.99 -1.94
C GLN A 65 8.11 16.40 -2.47
N PRO A 66 8.43 16.57 -3.75
CA PRO A 66 8.64 17.90 -4.32
C PRO A 66 7.38 18.77 -4.15
N VAL A 67 7.58 20.01 -3.76
CA VAL A 67 6.50 20.99 -3.73
C VAL A 67 6.47 21.79 -5.03
N SER A 68 5.30 22.30 -5.37
CA SER A 68 5.08 23.18 -6.52
C SER A 68 4.67 24.58 -6.10
N ASP A 69 4.72 25.53 -7.00
CA ASP A 69 4.34 26.95 -6.74
C ASP A 69 5.01 27.57 -5.52
N LEU A 70 6.24 27.12 -5.20
CA LEU A 70 7.01 27.59 -4.06
C LEU A 70 7.39 29.07 -4.25
N ARG A 71 6.97 29.89 -3.29
CA ARG A 71 7.23 31.34 -3.30
C ARG A 71 7.55 31.83 -1.89
N PHE A 72 8.52 32.74 -1.83
CA PHE A 72 8.76 33.53 -0.63
C PHE A 72 8.79 35.01 -1.02
N ALA A 73 7.77 35.73 -0.60
CA ALA A 73 7.65 37.18 -0.86
C ALA A 73 6.96 37.85 0.31
N ASP A 74 7.32 39.10 0.62
CA ASP A 74 6.73 39.90 1.69
C ASP A 74 6.67 39.18 3.07
N SER A 75 7.71 38.39 3.34
CA SER A 75 7.82 37.54 4.54
C SER A 75 6.78 36.41 4.62
N VAL A 76 6.18 36.03 3.50
CA VAL A 76 5.23 34.94 3.40
C VAL A 76 5.81 33.81 2.53
N LEU A 77 5.82 32.61 3.08
CA LEU A 77 6.12 31.36 2.36
C LEU A 77 4.81 30.73 1.92
N SER A 78 4.72 30.35 0.65
CA SER A 78 3.58 29.60 0.12
C SER A 78 4.06 28.49 -0.83
N PHE A 79 3.36 27.36 -0.82
CA PHE A 79 3.60 26.23 -1.74
C PHE A 79 2.36 25.35 -1.86
N GLN A 80 2.41 24.45 -2.86
CA GLN A 80 1.40 23.44 -3.11
C GLN A 80 2.02 22.05 -3.23
N VAL A 81 1.24 21.03 -2.87
CA VAL A 81 1.54 19.60 -3.13
C VAL A 81 0.30 18.99 -3.76
N PRO A 82 0.18 19.06 -5.11
CA PRO A 82 -1.03 18.67 -5.83
C PRO A 82 -1.46 17.21 -5.58
N ASP A 83 -0.49 16.28 -5.48
CA ASP A 83 -0.74 14.87 -5.26
C ASP A 83 -1.48 14.61 -3.93
N PHE A 84 -1.24 15.47 -2.93
CA PHE A 84 -1.87 15.39 -1.62
C PHE A 84 -3.03 16.37 -1.45
N LYS A 85 -3.37 17.14 -2.50
CA LYS A 85 -4.32 18.27 -2.45
C LYS A 85 -4.04 19.17 -1.25
N LEU A 86 -2.76 19.43 -1.00
CA LEU A 86 -2.26 20.19 0.13
C LEU A 86 -1.70 21.53 -0.37
N SER A 87 -1.94 22.59 0.40
CA SER A 87 -1.29 23.88 0.24
C SER A 87 -0.93 24.45 1.60
N TYR A 88 0.12 25.25 1.64
CA TYR A 88 0.55 25.98 2.83
C TYR A 88 0.77 27.45 2.51
N GLU A 89 0.39 28.33 3.46
CA GLU A 89 0.72 29.73 3.45
C GLU A 89 1.02 30.17 4.89
N GLY A 90 2.22 30.72 5.13
CA GLY A 90 2.66 31.12 6.45
C GLY A 90 3.64 32.28 6.43
N ARG A 91 3.57 33.13 7.45
CA ARG A 91 4.47 34.27 7.62
C ARG A 91 5.61 33.93 8.55
N ILE A 92 6.83 34.34 8.15
CA ILE A 92 8.04 34.15 8.96
C ILE A 92 8.00 35.14 10.15
N SER A 93 8.45 34.65 11.29
CA SER A 93 8.64 35.49 12.51
C SER A 93 9.77 36.51 12.33
N PRO A 94 9.76 37.61 13.10
CA PRO A 94 10.80 38.65 12.98
C PRO A 94 12.23 38.16 13.25
N ASP A 95 12.37 37.10 14.06
CA ASP A 95 13.67 36.47 14.36
C ASP A 95 14.07 35.40 13.30
N GLY A 96 13.18 35.11 12.33
CA GLY A 96 13.45 34.17 11.26
C GLY A 96 13.39 32.70 11.67
N GLN A 97 12.88 32.35 12.85
CA GLN A 97 12.95 31.01 13.40
C GLN A 97 11.70 30.15 13.17
N CYS A 98 10.58 30.76 12.83
CA CYS A 98 9.34 30.01 12.57
C CYS A 98 8.46 30.66 11.50
N PHE A 99 7.69 29.83 10.79
CA PHE A 99 6.57 30.24 9.96
C PHE A 99 5.26 29.94 10.69
N THR A 100 4.44 30.93 10.93
CA THR A 100 3.08 30.75 11.45
C THR A 100 2.10 30.87 10.28
N GLY A 101 1.31 29.82 10.04
CA GLY A 101 0.45 29.77 8.87
C GLY A 101 -0.64 28.74 8.92
N ILE A 102 -1.25 28.52 7.75
CA ILE A 102 -2.35 27.60 7.54
C ILE A 102 -1.93 26.54 6.53
N CYS A 103 -2.07 25.29 6.93
CA CYS A 103 -2.05 24.14 6.01
C CYS A 103 -3.50 23.84 5.59
N THR A 104 -3.76 23.74 4.30
CA THR A 104 -5.07 23.36 3.78
C THR A 104 -4.96 22.04 3.06
N GLN A 105 -5.73 21.02 3.46
CA GLN A 105 -5.75 19.72 2.81
C GLN A 105 -7.19 19.25 2.59
N TYR A 106 -7.53 18.84 1.38
CA TYR A 106 -8.90 18.46 0.99
C TYR A 106 -9.96 19.51 1.39
N GLY A 107 -9.59 20.80 1.33
CA GLY A 107 -10.45 21.92 1.71
C GLY A 107 -10.60 22.18 3.21
N LYS A 108 -10.00 21.35 4.07
CA LYS A 108 -9.94 21.60 5.52
C LYS A 108 -8.70 22.41 5.84
N LYS A 109 -8.84 23.34 6.78
CA LYS A 109 -7.77 24.24 7.24
C LYS A 109 -7.27 23.82 8.60
N PHE A 110 -5.95 23.83 8.77
CA PHE A 110 -5.25 23.49 9.99
C PHE A 110 -4.22 24.57 10.30
N ASP A 111 -4.20 25.02 11.54
CA ASP A 111 -3.11 25.89 12.01
C ASP A 111 -1.81 25.07 12.00
N CYS A 112 -0.74 25.67 11.48
CA CYS A 112 0.55 25.04 11.38
C CYS A 112 1.68 26.03 11.60
N VAL A 113 2.55 25.73 12.56
CA VAL A 113 3.76 26.48 12.82
C VAL A 113 4.94 25.60 12.45
N LEU A 114 5.71 26.02 11.45
CA LEU A 114 6.95 25.34 11.05
C LEU A 114 8.13 26.04 11.72
N SER A 115 8.92 25.32 12.51
CA SER A 115 10.09 25.83 13.21
C SER A 115 11.37 25.21 12.66
N GLN A 116 12.44 26.00 12.60
CA GLN A 116 13.76 25.55 12.14
C GLN A 116 14.51 24.81 13.27
N GLY A 117 15.40 23.89 12.90
CA GLY A 117 16.34 23.24 13.82
C GLY A 117 16.07 21.79 14.19
N ALA A 118 14.98 21.19 13.71
CA ALA A 118 14.81 19.73 13.79
C ALA A 118 15.79 19.01 12.84
N GLU A 119 16.22 17.81 13.21
CA GLU A 119 16.99 16.94 12.32
C GLU A 119 16.03 16.23 11.36
N ARG A 120 16.29 16.36 10.04
CA ARG A 120 15.50 15.69 9.02
C ARG A 120 15.65 14.18 9.14
N LYS A 121 14.55 13.48 9.40
CA LYS A 121 14.49 12.03 9.28
C LYS A 121 14.35 11.66 7.81
N PHE A 122 15.17 10.75 7.33
CA PHE A 122 15.18 10.34 5.94
C PHE A 122 14.84 8.85 5.82
N PHE A 123 13.86 8.55 4.96
CA PHE A 123 13.38 7.19 4.70
C PHE A 123 13.59 6.85 3.21
N PRO A 124 14.82 6.48 2.79
CA PRO A 124 15.11 6.24 1.39
C PRO A 124 14.38 4.99 0.86
N ARG A 125 13.96 5.08 -0.40
CA ARG A 125 13.35 3.95 -1.14
C ARG A 125 14.11 3.78 -2.46
N PRO A 126 15.36 3.26 -2.42
CA PRO A 126 16.27 3.27 -3.56
C PRO A 126 15.79 2.43 -4.73
N GLN A 127 14.92 1.44 -4.49
CA GLN A 127 14.39 0.59 -5.54
C GLN A 127 13.24 1.24 -6.33
N THR A 128 12.63 2.33 -5.82
CA THR A 128 11.53 2.98 -6.53
C THR A 128 12.00 3.50 -7.88
N PRO A 129 11.43 3.03 -9.00
CA PRO A 129 11.86 3.42 -10.33
C PRO A 129 11.60 4.90 -10.58
N LYS A 130 12.56 5.58 -11.23
CA LYS A 130 12.49 7.00 -11.56
C LYS A 130 12.64 7.22 -13.06
N PRO A 131 11.90 8.17 -13.66
CA PRO A 131 12.12 8.53 -15.05
C PRO A 131 13.50 9.16 -15.30
N PRO A 132 14.07 9.07 -16.53
CA PRO A 132 13.45 8.43 -17.71
C PRO A 132 13.53 6.89 -17.62
N TYR A 133 12.42 6.22 -17.99
CA TYR A 133 12.37 4.77 -18.00
C TYR A 133 12.93 4.20 -19.31
N PRO A 134 13.65 3.05 -19.30
CA PRO A 134 14.12 2.38 -20.51
C PRO A 134 13.04 1.51 -21.16
N TYR A 135 11.78 1.91 -21.05
CA TYR A 135 10.60 1.24 -21.58
C TYR A 135 9.43 2.24 -21.67
N ARG A 136 8.38 1.89 -22.42
CA ARG A 136 7.19 2.74 -22.56
C ARG A 136 6.23 2.55 -21.40
N THR A 137 5.60 3.65 -20.99
CA THR A 137 4.51 3.66 -20.01
C THR A 137 3.28 4.31 -20.63
N GLU A 138 2.11 3.70 -20.44
CA GLU A 138 0.83 4.19 -20.96
C GLU A 138 -0.21 4.18 -19.85
N GLU A 139 -0.93 5.29 -19.68
CA GLU A 139 -2.13 5.30 -18.84
C GLU A 139 -3.27 4.66 -19.62
N VAL A 140 -3.78 3.54 -19.10
CA VAL A 140 -4.83 2.74 -19.72
C VAL A 140 -5.96 2.53 -18.73
N ASN A 141 -7.15 3.08 -19.05
CA ASN A 141 -8.27 3.10 -18.13
C ASN A 141 -9.45 2.35 -18.73
N PHE A 142 -10.20 1.62 -17.90
CA PHE A 142 -11.29 0.78 -18.34
C PHE A 142 -12.61 1.10 -17.64
N ARG A 143 -13.69 0.96 -18.39
CA ARG A 143 -15.07 0.99 -17.92
C ARG A 143 -15.83 -0.13 -18.63
N ASP A 144 -16.84 -0.70 -18.02
CA ASP A 144 -17.70 -1.65 -18.71
C ASP A 144 -18.46 -0.94 -19.87
N ARG A 145 -18.88 -1.73 -20.84
CA ARG A 145 -19.54 -1.19 -22.05
C ARG A 145 -20.84 -0.43 -21.74
N ASP A 146 -21.51 -0.83 -20.67
CA ASP A 146 -22.77 -0.23 -20.23
C ASP A 146 -22.57 0.93 -19.24
N GLY A 147 -21.30 1.24 -18.88
CA GLY A 147 -20.96 2.26 -17.88
C GLY A 147 -21.42 1.94 -16.45
N LYS A 148 -21.82 0.69 -16.20
CA LYS A 148 -22.35 0.26 -14.90
C LYS A 148 -21.26 -0.08 -13.89
N LYS A 149 -20.09 -0.52 -14.35
CA LYS A 149 -18.92 -0.79 -13.49
C LYS A 149 -18.06 0.45 -13.34
N PRO A 150 -17.34 0.57 -12.23
CA PRO A 150 -16.48 1.72 -11.98
C PRO A 150 -15.39 1.83 -13.05
N LEU A 151 -14.89 3.05 -13.23
CA LEU A 151 -13.70 3.30 -14.02
C LEU A 151 -12.50 2.73 -13.27
N ILE A 152 -11.72 1.88 -13.95
CA ILE A 152 -10.46 1.33 -13.45
C ILE A 152 -9.35 2.14 -14.10
N PHE A 153 -8.49 2.74 -13.28
CA PHE A 153 -7.32 3.49 -13.72
C PHE A 153 -6.08 2.62 -13.59
N GLY A 154 -5.20 2.65 -14.56
CA GLY A 154 -3.99 1.83 -14.47
C GLY A 154 -2.89 2.24 -15.41
N THR A 155 -1.70 1.74 -15.15
CA THR A 155 -0.49 1.96 -15.95
C THR A 155 -0.07 0.64 -16.61
N LEU A 156 0.00 0.65 -17.93
CA LEU A 156 0.61 -0.39 -18.75
C LEU A 156 2.07 -0.03 -18.99
N THR A 157 2.99 -0.95 -18.68
CA THR A 157 4.40 -0.80 -19.08
C THR A 157 4.76 -1.82 -20.14
N LEU A 158 5.49 -1.38 -21.14
CA LEU A 158 5.81 -2.16 -22.34
C LEU A 158 7.32 -2.09 -22.62
N PRO A 159 8.03 -3.21 -22.77
CA PRO A 159 9.42 -3.20 -23.20
C PRO A 159 9.53 -2.66 -24.64
N ASP A 160 10.72 -2.16 -25.02
CA ASP A 160 10.98 -1.66 -26.40
C ASP A 160 10.93 -2.74 -27.48
N ARG A 161 10.90 -4.00 -27.08
CA ARG A 161 10.76 -5.20 -27.94
C ARG A 161 9.38 -5.84 -27.77
N THR A 162 9.02 -6.78 -28.62
CA THR A 162 7.82 -7.59 -28.46
C THR A 162 7.83 -8.25 -27.06
N PRO A 163 6.79 -8.06 -26.24
CA PRO A 163 6.75 -8.63 -24.90
C PRO A 163 6.74 -10.16 -24.95
N LYS A 164 7.45 -10.79 -24.00
CA LYS A 164 7.45 -12.25 -23.82
C LYS A 164 6.14 -12.78 -23.23
N GLY A 165 5.40 -11.92 -22.51
CA GLY A 165 4.15 -12.21 -21.85
C GLY A 165 3.61 -10.94 -21.20
N LEU A 166 2.40 -11.02 -20.64
CA LEU A 166 1.72 -9.95 -19.91
C LEU A 166 1.42 -10.39 -18.48
N VAL A 167 1.67 -9.52 -17.50
CA VAL A 167 1.29 -9.76 -16.11
C VAL A 167 0.35 -8.64 -15.63
N ILE A 168 -0.79 -9.03 -15.06
CA ILE A 168 -1.72 -8.14 -14.40
C ILE A 168 -1.50 -8.26 -12.90
N PHE A 169 -1.28 -7.15 -12.20
CA PHE A 169 -1.01 -7.09 -10.77
C PHE A 169 -2.31 -6.89 -10.00
N ILE A 170 -2.45 -7.56 -8.86
CA ILE A 170 -3.65 -7.55 -8.03
C ILE A 170 -3.22 -7.30 -6.58
N SER A 171 -3.61 -6.17 -6.02
CA SER A 171 -3.27 -5.73 -4.67
C SER A 171 -3.90 -6.58 -3.56
N GLY A 172 -3.34 -6.47 -2.37
CA GLY A 172 -3.84 -7.11 -1.15
C GLY A 172 -5.08 -6.41 -0.57
N SER A 173 -5.44 -6.81 0.65
CA SER A 173 -6.62 -6.29 1.38
C SER A 173 -6.48 -4.80 1.71
N GLY A 174 -7.61 -4.10 1.73
CA GLY A 174 -7.66 -2.65 1.93
C GLY A 174 -7.60 -1.89 0.60
N TRP A 175 -7.96 -0.60 0.63
CA TRP A 175 -7.87 0.23 -0.55
C TRP A 175 -6.41 0.53 -0.91
N GLN A 176 -6.02 0.21 -2.12
CA GLN A 176 -4.66 0.36 -2.62
C GLN A 176 -4.62 1.18 -3.92
N ASP A 177 -3.54 1.92 -4.12
CA ASP A 177 -3.18 2.44 -5.43
C ASP A 177 -2.51 1.33 -6.28
N ARG A 178 -2.28 1.61 -7.55
CA ARG A 178 -1.67 0.68 -8.52
C ARG A 178 -0.26 0.21 -8.16
N ASP A 179 0.43 0.93 -7.30
CA ASP A 179 1.78 0.62 -6.86
C ASP A 179 1.81 -0.16 -5.54
N GLU A 180 0.61 -0.38 -4.92
CA GLU A 180 0.45 -0.94 -3.59
C GLU A 180 1.28 -0.15 -2.56
N SER A 181 1.13 1.18 -2.60
CA SER A 181 1.97 2.10 -1.85
C SER A 181 1.74 2.01 -0.35
N LEU A 182 2.80 1.74 0.40
CA LEU A 182 2.77 1.67 1.87
C LEU A 182 4.08 2.25 2.43
N TYR A 183 3.99 3.27 3.28
CA TYR A 183 5.16 3.97 3.86
C TYR A 183 6.20 4.41 2.81
N ALA A 184 5.72 4.97 1.70
CA ALA A 184 6.50 5.35 0.52
C ALA A 184 7.20 4.18 -0.23
N HIS A 185 7.06 2.95 0.21
CA HIS A 185 7.36 1.79 -0.63
C HIS A 185 6.34 1.68 -1.77
N LYS A 186 6.79 1.20 -2.92
CA LYS A 186 5.97 0.95 -4.10
C LYS A 186 6.28 -0.44 -4.67
N PRO A 187 5.91 -1.51 -3.96
CA PRO A 187 6.32 -2.86 -4.32
C PRO A 187 5.93 -3.24 -5.76
N PHE A 188 4.72 -2.91 -6.20
CA PHE A 188 4.28 -3.23 -7.55
C PHE A 188 5.02 -2.42 -8.62
N ALA A 189 5.40 -1.16 -8.33
CA ALA A 189 6.24 -0.40 -9.26
C ALA A 189 7.63 -1.04 -9.41
N VAL A 190 8.22 -1.52 -8.32
CA VAL A 190 9.54 -2.18 -8.31
C VAL A 190 9.51 -3.49 -9.08
N ILE A 191 8.50 -4.33 -8.85
CA ILE A 191 8.35 -5.60 -9.56
C ILE A 191 8.07 -5.36 -11.05
N ALA A 192 7.18 -4.41 -11.37
CA ALA A 192 6.85 -4.07 -12.75
C ALA A 192 8.04 -3.52 -13.54
N ASP A 193 8.85 -2.64 -12.93
CA ASP A 193 10.10 -2.14 -13.52
C ASP A 193 11.06 -3.29 -13.85
N THR A 194 11.25 -4.19 -12.87
CA THR A 194 12.10 -5.38 -13.05
C THR A 194 11.62 -6.27 -14.18
N LEU A 195 10.32 -6.58 -14.22
CA LEU A 195 9.73 -7.43 -15.25
C LEU A 195 9.75 -6.77 -16.63
N THR A 196 9.51 -5.46 -16.70
CA THR A 196 9.51 -4.75 -17.98
C THR A 196 10.92 -4.67 -18.56
N LYS A 197 11.94 -4.44 -17.75
CA LYS A 197 13.36 -4.53 -18.13
C LYS A 197 13.74 -5.95 -18.59
N ALA A 198 13.16 -6.97 -17.98
CA ALA A 198 13.35 -8.38 -18.40
C ALA A 198 12.59 -8.74 -19.69
N GLY A 199 11.71 -7.86 -20.18
CA GLY A 199 11.02 -8.01 -21.47
C GLY A 199 9.58 -8.49 -21.37
N PHE A 200 8.92 -8.30 -20.24
CA PHE A 200 7.49 -8.58 -20.05
C PHE A 200 6.67 -7.30 -20.07
N ALA A 201 5.45 -7.37 -20.56
CA ALA A 201 4.46 -6.30 -20.35
C ALA A 201 3.86 -6.45 -18.96
N THR A 202 3.58 -5.33 -18.28
CA THR A 202 2.90 -5.37 -16.98
C THR A 202 1.76 -4.35 -16.94
N TYR A 203 0.68 -4.70 -16.24
CA TYR A 203 -0.43 -3.79 -15.99
C TYR A 203 -0.73 -3.74 -14.50
N ARG A 204 -0.67 -2.54 -13.91
CA ARG A 204 -0.97 -2.22 -12.53
C ARG A 204 -2.15 -1.25 -12.51
N PHE A 205 -3.08 -1.42 -11.58
CA PHE A 205 -4.29 -0.60 -11.53
C PHE A 205 -4.66 -0.21 -10.11
N ASP A 206 -5.30 0.94 -9.98
CA ASP A 206 -5.85 1.42 -8.72
C ASP A 206 -7.11 0.64 -8.38
N ASP A 207 -7.34 0.36 -7.12
CA ASP A 207 -8.60 -0.17 -6.65
C ASP A 207 -9.78 0.73 -7.03
N PHE A 208 -10.98 0.18 -6.95
CA PHE A 208 -12.19 0.96 -7.22
C PHE A 208 -12.21 2.24 -6.38
N PRO A 209 -12.83 3.33 -6.89
CA PRO A 209 -12.99 4.54 -6.11
C PRO A 209 -13.53 4.24 -4.71
N PRO A 210 -13.09 4.94 -3.64
CA PRO A 210 -13.38 4.57 -2.24
C PRO A 210 -14.87 4.41 -1.91
N SER A 211 -15.76 5.14 -2.58
CA SER A 211 -17.22 5.02 -2.38
C SER A 211 -17.80 3.71 -2.91
N ILE A 212 -17.14 3.09 -3.88
CA ILE A 212 -17.50 1.80 -4.48
C ILE A 212 -16.78 0.68 -3.74
N PHE A 213 -15.47 0.84 -3.52
CA PHE A 213 -14.62 -0.10 -2.80
C PHE A 213 -15.25 -0.55 -1.46
N ARG A 214 -15.76 0.39 -0.66
CA ARG A 214 -16.42 0.08 0.62
C ARG A 214 -17.65 -0.82 0.50
N LYS A 215 -18.21 -0.98 -0.67
CA LYS A 215 -19.38 -1.83 -0.97
C LYS A 215 -19.00 -3.09 -1.75
N SER A 216 -17.76 -3.19 -2.18
CA SER A 216 -17.26 -4.30 -2.97
C SER A 216 -16.86 -5.48 -2.09
N THR A 217 -16.80 -6.61 -2.72
CA THR A 217 -16.36 -7.89 -2.16
C THR A 217 -15.18 -8.43 -2.97
N THR A 218 -14.51 -9.45 -2.47
CA THR A 218 -13.46 -10.17 -3.20
C THR A 218 -13.94 -10.68 -4.57
N TYR A 219 -15.26 -10.99 -4.71
CA TYR A 219 -15.83 -11.37 -6.00
C TYR A 219 -15.87 -10.20 -6.99
N ASP A 220 -16.20 -9.00 -6.52
CA ASP A 220 -16.20 -7.78 -7.36
C ASP A 220 -14.80 -7.46 -7.85
N PHE A 221 -13.78 -7.69 -7.01
CA PHE A 221 -12.38 -7.52 -7.43
C PHE A 221 -12.00 -8.52 -8.52
N ALA A 222 -12.42 -9.79 -8.39
CA ALA A 222 -12.20 -10.78 -9.45
C ALA A 222 -12.90 -10.41 -10.76
N ASP A 223 -14.12 -9.82 -10.69
CA ASP A 223 -14.82 -9.31 -11.87
C ASP A 223 -14.10 -8.10 -12.49
N GLY A 224 -13.53 -7.23 -11.67
CA GLY A 224 -12.67 -6.13 -12.13
C GLY A 224 -11.46 -6.63 -12.93
N VAL A 225 -10.77 -7.66 -12.43
CA VAL A 225 -9.65 -8.29 -13.14
C VAL A 225 -10.09 -8.92 -14.46
N ARG A 226 -11.28 -9.57 -14.53
CA ARG A 226 -11.83 -10.09 -15.80
C ARG A 226 -12.09 -8.98 -16.81
N LEU A 227 -12.62 -7.85 -16.37
CA LEU A 227 -12.83 -6.67 -17.23
C LEU A 227 -11.52 -6.13 -17.79
N ILE A 228 -10.48 -6.04 -16.95
CA ILE A 228 -9.14 -5.62 -17.37
C ILE A 228 -8.60 -6.59 -18.43
N LEU A 229 -8.67 -7.90 -18.16
CA LEU A 229 -8.21 -8.95 -19.07
C LEU A 229 -8.93 -8.86 -20.42
N ASP A 230 -10.27 -8.76 -20.42
CA ASP A 230 -11.07 -8.63 -21.63
C ASP A 230 -10.67 -7.40 -22.46
N SER A 231 -10.36 -6.31 -21.79
CA SER A 231 -10.03 -5.04 -22.45
C SER A 231 -8.60 -5.02 -22.98
N LEU A 232 -7.62 -5.51 -22.20
CA LEU A 232 -6.21 -5.56 -22.63
C LEU A 232 -6.02 -6.50 -23.82
N LEU A 233 -6.72 -7.65 -23.86
CA LEU A 233 -6.61 -8.60 -24.96
C LEU A 233 -7.32 -8.16 -26.25
N GLN A 234 -8.01 -7.01 -26.29
CA GLN A 234 -8.45 -6.37 -27.53
C GLN A 234 -7.33 -5.60 -28.25
N ARG A 235 -6.22 -5.34 -27.56
CA ARG A 235 -5.08 -4.65 -28.15
C ARG A 235 -4.27 -5.62 -29.04
N ALA A 236 -3.92 -5.18 -30.24
CA ALA A 236 -3.18 -5.99 -31.21
C ALA A 236 -1.78 -6.39 -30.72
N ASP A 237 -1.16 -5.56 -29.86
CA ASP A 237 0.16 -5.80 -29.29
C ASP A 237 0.16 -6.75 -28.08
N LEU A 238 -1.03 -7.06 -27.51
CA LEU A 238 -1.18 -7.90 -26.30
C LEU A 238 -1.98 -9.19 -26.52
N GLN A 239 -2.87 -9.24 -27.53
CA GLN A 239 -3.88 -10.28 -27.71
C GLN A 239 -3.34 -11.72 -27.82
N ASN A 240 -2.08 -11.88 -28.24
CA ASN A 240 -1.45 -13.19 -28.45
C ASN A 240 -0.43 -13.56 -27.35
N LEU A 241 -0.32 -12.74 -26.32
CA LEU A 241 0.63 -13.00 -25.23
C LEU A 241 0.08 -14.04 -24.26
N LYS A 242 0.98 -14.81 -23.64
CA LYS A 242 0.65 -15.56 -22.43
C LYS A 242 0.35 -14.54 -21.31
N VAL A 243 -0.82 -14.63 -20.68
CA VAL A 243 -1.22 -13.73 -19.60
C VAL A 243 -1.10 -14.43 -18.27
N GLY A 244 -0.43 -13.79 -17.33
CA GLY A 244 -0.36 -14.21 -15.95
C GLY A 244 -1.00 -13.19 -15.01
N LEU A 245 -1.36 -13.65 -13.81
CA LEU A 245 -1.83 -12.82 -12.71
C LEU A 245 -0.80 -12.87 -11.58
N LEU A 246 -0.37 -11.71 -11.09
CA LEU A 246 0.46 -11.60 -9.89
C LEU A 246 -0.42 -10.98 -8.79
N GLY A 247 -0.64 -11.73 -7.72
CA GLY A 247 -1.42 -11.26 -6.57
C GLY A 247 -0.60 -11.24 -5.29
N HIS A 248 -0.70 -10.16 -4.54
CA HIS A 248 -0.16 -10.07 -3.19
C HIS A 248 -1.28 -10.28 -2.17
N SER A 249 -1.01 -11.07 -1.12
CA SER A 249 -1.98 -11.30 -0.03
C SER A 249 -3.35 -11.72 -0.57
N GLU A 250 -4.47 -11.03 -0.27
CA GLU A 250 -5.81 -11.29 -0.84
C GLU A 250 -5.80 -11.30 -2.38
N GLY A 251 -4.97 -10.48 -3.02
CA GLY A 251 -4.85 -10.47 -4.48
C GLY A 251 -4.48 -11.83 -5.08
N SER A 252 -3.79 -12.68 -4.34
CA SER A 252 -3.50 -14.07 -4.75
C SER A 252 -4.75 -14.96 -4.76
N LEU A 253 -5.68 -14.75 -3.82
CA LEU A 253 -6.98 -15.40 -3.84
C LEU A 253 -7.80 -14.94 -5.05
N VAL A 254 -7.82 -13.62 -5.32
CA VAL A 254 -8.46 -13.07 -6.53
C VAL A 254 -7.85 -13.68 -7.79
N ALA A 255 -6.52 -13.78 -7.88
CA ALA A 255 -5.82 -14.43 -8.99
C ALA A 255 -6.27 -15.90 -9.16
N SER A 256 -6.38 -16.65 -8.06
CA SER A 256 -6.89 -18.03 -8.07
C SER A 256 -8.35 -18.11 -8.52
N MET A 257 -9.21 -17.17 -8.08
CA MET A 257 -10.62 -17.12 -8.48
C MET A 257 -10.79 -16.89 -9.97
N VAL A 258 -9.99 -16.01 -10.56
CA VAL A 258 -10.01 -15.74 -12.00
C VAL A 258 -9.44 -16.93 -12.78
N ALA A 259 -8.25 -17.42 -12.43
CA ALA A 259 -7.61 -18.54 -13.09
C ALA A 259 -8.43 -19.84 -13.03
N ALA A 260 -9.19 -20.06 -11.94
CA ALA A 260 -10.08 -21.21 -11.78
C ALA A 260 -11.23 -21.26 -12.82
N SER A 261 -11.53 -20.16 -13.48
CA SER A 261 -12.68 -20.03 -14.40
C SER A 261 -12.31 -19.49 -15.78
N ASP A 262 -11.13 -18.89 -15.95
CA ASP A 262 -10.69 -18.28 -17.21
C ASP A 262 -9.43 -18.96 -17.74
N LYS A 263 -9.58 -19.71 -18.83
CA LYS A 263 -8.50 -20.47 -19.45
C LYS A 263 -7.46 -19.60 -20.20
N ARG A 264 -7.71 -18.30 -20.35
CA ARG A 264 -6.75 -17.37 -20.92
C ARG A 264 -5.60 -17.09 -19.95
N ILE A 265 -5.79 -17.34 -18.64
CA ILE A 265 -4.74 -17.22 -17.66
C ILE A 265 -3.78 -18.41 -17.81
N ALA A 266 -2.57 -18.09 -18.24
CA ALA A 266 -1.53 -19.06 -18.52
C ALA A 266 -0.73 -19.46 -17.26
N PHE A 267 -0.65 -18.57 -16.27
CA PHE A 267 0.05 -18.79 -15.01
C PHE A 267 -0.40 -17.80 -13.91
N THR A 268 -0.04 -18.11 -12.65
CA THR A 268 -0.25 -17.21 -11.51
C THR A 268 1.01 -17.09 -10.67
N ILE A 269 1.20 -15.92 -10.03
CA ILE A 269 2.27 -15.64 -9.08
C ILE A 269 1.61 -15.14 -7.79
N HIS A 270 1.89 -15.81 -6.68
CA HIS A 270 1.34 -15.52 -5.37
C HIS A 270 2.45 -15.03 -4.46
N LEU A 271 2.34 -13.82 -3.96
CA LEU A 271 3.28 -13.19 -3.03
C LEU A 271 2.60 -13.07 -1.66
N GLY A 272 3.14 -13.71 -0.61
CA GLY A 272 2.49 -13.77 0.70
C GLY A 272 1.02 -14.22 0.58
N GLY A 273 0.78 -15.28 -0.23
CA GLY A 273 -0.55 -15.56 -0.77
C GLY A 273 -1.50 -16.25 0.19
N VAL A 274 -2.80 -16.14 -0.08
CA VAL A 274 -3.89 -16.78 0.66
C VAL A 274 -4.14 -18.20 0.16
N ALA A 275 -3.92 -19.18 1.02
CA ALA A 275 -4.20 -20.61 0.73
C ALA A 275 -4.87 -21.33 1.92
N GLN A 276 -5.48 -20.57 2.83
CA GLN A 276 -6.15 -21.03 4.04
C GLN A 276 -7.49 -20.29 4.21
N PRO A 277 -8.43 -20.83 5.02
CA PRO A 277 -9.62 -20.08 5.43
C PRO A 277 -9.23 -18.75 6.09
N PHE A 278 -10.01 -17.72 5.83
CA PHE A 278 -9.66 -16.37 6.29
C PHE A 278 -9.64 -16.24 7.82
N GLU A 279 -10.52 -16.96 8.51
CA GLU A 279 -10.54 -17.04 9.97
C GLU A 279 -9.21 -17.58 10.54
N ASP A 280 -8.60 -18.59 9.91
CA ASP A 280 -7.34 -19.17 10.36
C ASP A 280 -6.19 -18.19 10.15
N ILE A 281 -6.21 -17.45 9.04
CA ILE A 281 -5.24 -16.39 8.76
C ILE A 281 -5.30 -15.30 9.84
N LEU A 282 -6.49 -14.81 10.17
CA LEU A 282 -6.65 -13.75 11.18
C LEU A 282 -6.26 -14.22 12.59
N LEU A 283 -6.52 -15.49 12.93
CA LEU A 283 -6.08 -16.05 14.21
C LEU A 283 -4.55 -16.11 14.29
N TYR A 284 -3.91 -16.65 13.24
CA TYR A 284 -2.45 -16.68 13.15
C TYR A 284 -1.84 -15.27 13.24
N GLN A 285 -2.36 -14.34 12.44
CA GLN A 285 -1.89 -12.95 12.42
C GLN A 285 -1.98 -12.30 13.80
N SER A 286 -3.12 -12.44 14.48
CA SER A 286 -3.30 -11.91 15.84
C SER A 286 -2.28 -12.49 16.82
N GLU A 287 -2.12 -13.80 16.81
CA GLU A 287 -1.20 -14.51 17.71
C GLU A 287 0.27 -14.14 17.44
N ALA A 288 0.68 -14.17 16.16
CA ALA A 288 2.06 -13.92 15.77
C ALA A 288 2.50 -12.47 16.06
N ILE A 289 1.64 -11.49 15.77
CA ILE A 289 1.93 -10.07 16.03
C ILE A 289 2.00 -9.81 17.54
N LEU A 290 1.05 -10.34 18.34
CA LEU A 290 1.06 -10.17 19.79
C LEU A 290 2.31 -10.79 20.43
N ARG A 291 2.77 -11.97 19.98
CA ARG A 291 4.01 -12.56 20.46
C ARG A 291 5.24 -11.72 20.18
N VAL A 292 5.33 -11.18 18.97
CA VAL A 292 6.48 -10.36 18.55
C VAL A 292 6.48 -8.99 19.25
N SER A 293 5.31 -8.42 19.56
CA SER A 293 5.22 -7.14 20.29
C SER A 293 5.78 -7.24 21.71
N GLY A 294 5.67 -8.40 22.35
CA GLY A 294 6.10 -8.61 23.75
C GLY A 294 5.26 -7.85 24.79
N GLU A 295 4.11 -7.31 24.38
CA GLU A 295 3.24 -6.50 25.25
C GLU A 295 2.32 -7.33 26.15
N MET A 296 2.14 -8.61 25.81
CA MET A 296 1.25 -9.54 26.53
C MET A 296 2.02 -10.80 26.97
N THR A 297 1.60 -11.39 28.09
CA THR A 297 2.03 -12.73 28.48
C THR A 297 1.40 -13.80 27.59
N GLU A 298 1.94 -15.03 27.58
CA GLU A 298 1.37 -16.13 26.80
C GLU A 298 -0.11 -16.40 27.16
N ASP A 299 -0.46 -16.41 28.45
CA ASP A 299 -1.84 -16.61 28.91
C ASP A 299 -2.78 -15.50 28.37
N GLU A 300 -2.30 -14.25 28.31
CA GLU A 300 -3.06 -13.13 27.77
C GLU A 300 -3.22 -13.24 26.24
N ILE A 301 -2.20 -13.69 25.53
CA ILE A 301 -2.25 -13.96 24.08
C ILE A 301 -3.27 -15.07 23.80
N GLU A 302 -3.21 -16.20 24.54
CA GLU A 302 -4.15 -17.30 24.41
C GLU A 302 -5.60 -16.84 24.64
N ASN A 303 -5.83 -16.00 25.66
CA ASN A 303 -7.15 -15.43 25.94
C ASN A 303 -7.62 -14.51 24.78
N SER A 304 -6.74 -13.65 24.25
CA SER A 304 -7.06 -12.77 23.11
C SER A 304 -7.43 -13.59 21.88
N VAL A 305 -6.64 -14.61 21.55
CA VAL A 305 -6.89 -15.53 20.43
C VAL A 305 -8.21 -16.29 20.62
N ALA A 306 -8.50 -16.74 21.87
CA ALA A 306 -9.76 -17.43 22.18
C ALA A 306 -10.99 -16.51 22.00
N ILE A 307 -10.87 -15.23 22.36
CA ILE A 307 -11.94 -14.24 22.11
C ILE A 307 -12.15 -14.07 20.61
N ASN A 308 -11.08 -13.83 19.84
CA ASN A 308 -11.14 -13.67 18.40
C ASN A 308 -11.76 -14.91 17.71
N LYS A 309 -11.37 -16.09 18.13
CA LYS A 309 -11.92 -17.35 17.63
C LYS A 309 -13.44 -17.42 17.82
N ARG A 310 -13.94 -17.06 18.99
CA ARG A 310 -15.40 -17.01 19.26
C ARG A 310 -16.11 -16.02 18.35
N ILE A 311 -15.51 -14.85 18.10
CA ILE A 311 -16.06 -13.84 17.18
C ILE A 311 -16.13 -14.40 15.76
N TYR A 312 -15.03 -14.97 15.26
CA TYR A 312 -14.95 -15.50 13.89
C TYR A 312 -15.91 -16.70 13.69
N GLU A 313 -16.09 -17.55 14.70
CA GLU A 313 -17.08 -18.61 14.65
C GLU A 313 -18.53 -18.08 14.54
N VAL A 314 -18.84 -16.99 15.22
CA VAL A 314 -20.16 -16.33 15.10
C VAL A 314 -20.36 -15.80 13.69
N ILE A 315 -19.37 -15.12 13.13
CA ILE A 315 -19.44 -14.58 11.76
C ILE A 315 -19.63 -15.73 10.75
N LYS A 316 -18.82 -16.77 10.85
CA LYS A 316 -18.84 -17.95 9.96
C LYS A 316 -20.19 -18.70 9.99
N LYS A 317 -20.81 -18.79 11.16
CA LYS A 317 -22.08 -19.48 11.36
C LYS A 317 -23.32 -18.62 11.06
N SER A 318 -23.15 -17.32 10.83
CA SER A 318 -24.24 -16.39 10.52
C SER A 318 -24.68 -16.51 9.05
N LYS A 319 -25.97 -16.46 8.80
CA LYS A 319 -26.56 -16.65 7.47
C LYS A 319 -26.64 -15.35 6.67
N SER A 320 -26.48 -14.22 7.34
CA SER A 320 -26.40 -12.89 6.71
C SER A 320 -25.45 -11.98 7.49
N LYS A 321 -25.06 -10.94 6.84
CA LYS A 321 -24.20 -9.89 7.41
C LYS A 321 -24.90 -9.22 8.62
N GLU A 322 -26.18 -8.98 8.54
CA GLU A 322 -27.00 -8.38 9.61
C GLU A 322 -27.04 -9.31 10.83
N GLU A 323 -27.24 -10.61 10.62
CA GLU A 323 -27.18 -11.62 11.69
C GLU A 323 -25.77 -11.68 12.31
N ALA A 324 -24.72 -11.61 11.50
CA ALA A 324 -23.35 -11.59 12.00
C ALA A 324 -23.09 -10.38 12.90
N VAL A 325 -23.54 -9.18 12.49
CA VAL A 325 -23.46 -7.95 13.29
C VAL A 325 -24.19 -8.11 14.61
N GLU A 326 -25.45 -8.52 14.61
CA GLU A 326 -26.26 -8.68 15.81
C GLU A 326 -25.64 -9.67 16.80
N ARG A 327 -25.27 -10.86 16.33
CA ARG A 327 -24.72 -11.94 17.16
C ARG A 327 -23.34 -11.60 17.72
N THR A 328 -22.50 -10.95 16.90
CA THR A 328 -21.18 -10.47 17.36
C THR A 328 -21.33 -9.39 18.42
N GLY A 329 -22.25 -8.46 18.22
CA GLY A 329 -22.55 -7.41 19.21
C GLY A 329 -22.96 -8.00 20.56
N LYS A 330 -23.86 -8.98 20.56
CA LYS A 330 -24.28 -9.67 21.78
C LYS A 330 -23.12 -10.44 22.43
N LEU A 331 -22.33 -11.16 21.64
CA LEU A 331 -21.14 -11.88 22.16
C LEU A 331 -20.16 -10.92 22.84
N LEU A 332 -19.89 -9.76 22.24
CA LEU A 332 -19.00 -8.76 22.82
C LEU A 332 -19.56 -8.16 24.12
N ASP A 333 -20.88 -7.97 24.23
CA ASP A 333 -21.52 -7.57 25.49
C ASP A 333 -21.36 -8.61 26.58
N ASP A 334 -21.60 -9.88 26.25
CA ASP A 334 -21.45 -11.01 27.18
C ASP A 334 -19.99 -11.17 27.65
N ILE A 335 -19.00 -10.97 26.77
CA ILE A 335 -17.59 -10.98 27.12
C ILE A 335 -17.24 -9.77 28.01
N SER A 336 -17.66 -8.58 27.61
CA SER A 336 -17.38 -7.33 28.32
C SER A 336 -17.91 -7.34 29.75
N ALA A 337 -19.05 -8.00 29.99
CA ALA A 337 -19.64 -8.12 31.34
C ALA A 337 -18.79 -8.99 32.29
N GLN A 338 -17.88 -9.79 31.79
CA GLN A 338 -17.02 -10.72 32.56
C GLN A 338 -15.61 -10.16 32.79
N LEU A 339 -15.25 -9.07 32.13
CA LEU A 339 -13.92 -8.48 32.15
C LEU A 339 -13.86 -7.22 33.02
N THR A 340 -12.75 -7.01 33.69
CA THR A 340 -12.40 -5.73 34.32
C THR A 340 -12.13 -4.66 33.24
N ASP A 341 -12.10 -3.39 33.63
CA ASP A 341 -11.84 -2.30 32.66
C ASP A 341 -10.41 -2.36 32.09
N GLU A 342 -9.46 -2.87 32.89
CA GLU A 342 -8.09 -3.10 32.44
C GLU A 342 -8.03 -4.22 31.38
N GLU A 343 -8.70 -5.34 31.62
CA GLU A 343 -8.80 -6.44 30.66
C GLU A 343 -9.54 -6.03 29.39
N LYS A 344 -10.62 -5.22 29.50
CA LYS A 344 -11.31 -4.67 28.32
C LYS A 344 -10.37 -3.84 27.45
N ALA A 345 -9.55 -2.98 28.07
CA ALA A 345 -8.55 -2.21 27.34
C ALA A 345 -7.50 -3.12 26.70
N LYS A 346 -6.98 -4.09 27.44
CA LYS A 346 -5.96 -5.05 27.00
C LYS A 346 -6.44 -5.91 25.82
N TYR A 347 -7.65 -6.48 25.89
CA TYR A 347 -8.22 -7.34 24.83
C TYR A 347 -8.99 -6.55 23.76
N ASN A 348 -8.88 -5.23 23.78
CA ASN A 348 -9.56 -4.35 22.82
C ASN A 348 -11.10 -4.56 22.78
N ILE A 349 -11.73 -4.71 23.96
CA ILE A 349 -13.19 -4.89 24.14
C ILE A 349 -13.80 -3.61 24.77
N THR A 350 -13.33 -2.46 24.35
CA THR A 350 -13.86 -1.16 24.75
C THR A 350 -15.11 -0.78 23.94
N PRO A 351 -15.93 0.19 24.38
CA PRO A 351 -17.06 0.68 23.56
C PRO A 351 -16.64 1.17 22.18
N SER A 352 -15.46 1.81 22.05
CA SER A 352 -14.94 2.28 20.76
C SER A 352 -14.57 1.12 19.86
N SER A 353 -13.74 0.17 20.35
CA SER A 353 -13.32 -0.98 19.58
C SER A 353 -14.47 -1.91 19.21
N LYS A 354 -15.48 -2.03 20.08
CA LYS A 354 -16.73 -2.72 19.75
C LYS A 354 -17.42 -2.05 18.57
N PHE A 355 -17.56 -0.71 18.58
CA PHE A 355 -18.18 0.01 17.47
C PHE A 355 -17.41 -0.24 16.15
N GLU A 356 -16.09 -0.16 16.17
CA GLU A 356 -15.24 -0.43 15.01
C GLU A 356 -15.39 -1.87 14.50
N MET A 357 -15.40 -2.85 15.40
CA MET A 357 -15.65 -4.25 15.08
C MET A 357 -17.00 -4.44 14.40
N MET A 358 -18.05 -3.78 14.91
CA MET A 358 -19.41 -3.86 14.30
C MET A 358 -19.41 -3.27 12.88
N GLN A 359 -18.69 -2.18 12.63
CA GLN A 359 -18.53 -1.61 11.28
C GLN A 359 -17.79 -2.57 10.36
N THR A 360 -16.72 -3.20 10.85
CA THR A 360 -15.91 -4.17 10.10
C THR A 360 -16.75 -5.40 9.73
N VAL A 361 -17.41 -6.04 10.69
CA VAL A 361 -18.29 -7.21 10.48
C VAL A 361 -19.46 -6.86 9.56
N GLY A 362 -19.96 -5.61 9.64
CA GLY A 362 -21.02 -5.08 8.79
C GLY A 362 -20.58 -4.75 7.36
N SER A 363 -19.29 -4.77 7.03
CA SER A 363 -18.83 -4.52 5.67
C SER A 363 -19.12 -5.72 4.75
N PRO A 364 -19.54 -5.50 3.51
CA PRO A 364 -19.76 -6.58 2.54
C PRO A 364 -18.52 -7.44 2.32
N TRP A 365 -17.35 -6.81 2.26
CA TRP A 365 -16.08 -7.49 2.06
C TRP A 365 -15.78 -8.47 3.20
N PHE A 366 -15.77 -7.99 4.46
CA PHE A 366 -15.38 -8.79 5.61
C PHE A 366 -16.31 -9.98 5.84
N TYR A 367 -17.64 -9.77 5.74
CA TYR A 367 -18.57 -10.87 5.82
C TYR A 367 -18.36 -11.89 4.71
N THR A 368 -18.15 -11.42 3.46
CA THR A 368 -18.02 -12.31 2.30
C THR A 368 -16.75 -13.15 2.36
N ILE A 369 -15.60 -12.55 2.73
CA ILE A 369 -14.33 -13.27 2.71
C ILE A 369 -14.27 -14.45 3.69
N PHE A 370 -15.01 -14.37 4.82
CA PHE A 370 -15.18 -15.50 5.74
C PHE A 370 -15.92 -16.69 5.14
N HIS A 371 -16.69 -16.46 4.06
CA HIS A 371 -17.49 -17.49 3.42
C HIS A 371 -16.91 -17.99 2.09
N ILE A 372 -15.73 -17.51 1.71
CA ILE A 372 -15.04 -17.99 0.52
C ILE A 372 -14.36 -19.33 0.81
N ASP A 373 -14.69 -20.35 0.02
CA ASP A 373 -14.00 -21.62 0.01
C ASP A 373 -12.71 -21.51 -0.82
N VAL A 374 -11.60 -21.21 -0.15
CA VAL A 374 -10.27 -21.04 -0.77
C VAL A 374 -9.81 -22.34 -1.46
N ASP A 375 -10.01 -23.47 -0.79
CA ASP A 375 -9.67 -24.81 -1.30
C ASP A 375 -10.31 -25.09 -2.66
N LYS A 376 -11.54 -24.66 -2.87
CA LYS A 376 -12.27 -24.83 -4.13
C LYS A 376 -11.56 -24.20 -5.30
N TYR A 377 -10.96 -23.02 -5.10
CA TYR A 377 -10.25 -22.31 -6.16
C TYR A 377 -8.87 -22.90 -6.41
N LEU A 378 -8.10 -23.23 -5.37
CA LEU A 378 -6.82 -23.94 -5.51
C LEU A 378 -6.98 -25.28 -6.23
N LYS A 379 -7.98 -26.08 -5.88
CA LYS A 379 -8.29 -27.35 -6.57
C LYS A 379 -8.58 -27.16 -8.06
N LYS A 380 -9.19 -26.05 -8.46
CA LYS A 380 -9.45 -25.74 -9.88
C LYS A 380 -8.20 -25.26 -10.61
N CYS A 381 -7.26 -24.62 -9.92
CA CYS A 381 -5.99 -24.15 -10.48
C CYS A 381 -4.93 -25.26 -10.60
N LYS A 382 -5.22 -26.51 -10.26
CA LYS A 382 -4.28 -27.66 -10.22
C LYS A 382 -3.47 -27.92 -11.51
N THR A 383 -3.87 -27.33 -12.63
CA THR A 383 -3.20 -27.44 -13.93
C THR A 383 -2.68 -26.10 -14.44
N THR A 384 -2.81 -25.04 -13.66
CA THR A 384 -2.27 -23.71 -13.99
C THR A 384 -0.87 -23.59 -13.37
N PRO A 385 0.16 -23.31 -14.14
CA PRO A 385 1.49 -23.00 -13.61
C PRO A 385 1.41 -21.94 -12.51
N MET A 386 2.09 -22.18 -11.38
CA MET A 386 2.02 -21.29 -10.21
C MET A 386 3.39 -21.13 -9.57
N LEU A 387 3.76 -19.88 -9.30
CA LEU A 387 4.85 -19.52 -8.42
C LEU A 387 4.26 -18.99 -7.12
N ALA A 388 4.57 -19.61 -5.99
CA ALA A 388 4.18 -19.16 -4.67
C ALA A 388 5.42 -18.73 -3.87
N ILE A 389 5.48 -17.48 -3.43
CA ILE A 389 6.59 -16.94 -2.64
C ILE A 389 6.04 -16.41 -1.32
N SER A 390 6.59 -16.85 -0.20
CA SER A 390 6.24 -16.39 1.14
C SER A 390 7.50 -16.02 1.92
N GLY A 391 7.41 -15.02 2.76
CA GLY A 391 8.47 -14.64 3.69
C GLY A 391 8.52 -15.58 4.90
N GLU A 392 9.72 -15.96 5.35
CA GLU A 392 9.88 -16.81 6.55
C GLU A 392 9.31 -16.13 7.80
N LYS A 393 9.43 -14.81 7.87
CA LYS A 393 8.96 -13.97 8.98
C LYS A 393 7.66 -13.25 8.67
N ASP A 394 6.83 -13.85 7.83
CA ASP A 394 5.49 -13.35 7.58
C ASP A 394 4.61 -13.57 8.81
N LEU A 395 4.25 -12.47 9.51
CA LEU A 395 3.37 -12.50 10.68
C LEU A 395 1.90 -12.30 10.31
N GLN A 396 1.58 -12.10 9.04
CA GLN A 396 0.21 -11.93 8.59
C GLN A 396 -0.38 -13.21 8.04
N ILE A 397 0.42 -14.01 7.33
CA ILE A 397 0.00 -15.30 6.76
C ILE A 397 1.07 -16.34 7.08
N ASP A 398 0.68 -17.48 7.68
CA ASP A 398 1.60 -18.58 7.93
C ASP A 398 2.16 -19.11 6.60
N ALA A 399 3.44 -18.82 6.37
CA ALA A 399 4.14 -19.17 5.15
C ALA A 399 4.18 -20.68 4.90
N LEU A 400 4.47 -21.48 5.95
CA LEU A 400 4.60 -22.92 5.80
C LEU A 400 3.24 -23.59 5.56
N VAL A 401 2.20 -23.17 6.29
CA VAL A 401 0.84 -23.69 6.07
C VAL A 401 0.34 -23.32 4.68
N THR A 402 0.61 -22.10 4.23
CA THR A 402 0.26 -21.63 2.88
C THR A 402 0.93 -22.44 1.79
N LEU A 403 2.27 -22.56 1.82
CA LEU A 403 3.03 -23.29 0.80
C LEU A 403 2.63 -24.78 0.77
N ASN A 404 2.46 -25.42 1.93
CA ASN A 404 1.98 -26.79 2.02
C ASN A 404 0.55 -26.97 1.47
N SER A 405 -0.33 -25.99 1.71
CA SER A 405 -1.71 -26.01 1.18
C SER A 405 -1.72 -25.90 -0.35
N ILE A 406 -0.88 -25.05 -0.93
CA ILE A 406 -0.69 -24.94 -2.38
C ILE A 406 -0.15 -26.25 -2.94
N HIS A 407 0.94 -26.77 -2.37
CA HIS A 407 1.58 -28.01 -2.78
C HIS A 407 0.60 -29.20 -2.86
N LYS A 408 -0.31 -29.30 -1.91
CA LYS A 408 -1.34 -30.34 -1.83
C LYS A 408 -2.22 -30.42 -3.06
N TYR A 409 -2.50 -29.29 -3.73
CA TYR A 409 -3.45 -29.23 -4.84
C TYR A 409 -2.81 -29.22 -6.22
N LEU A 410 -1.56 -28.78 -6.34
CA LEU A 410 -0.88 -28.72 -7.62
C LEU A 410 -0.47 -30.11 -8.11
N LYS A 411 -0.57 -30.32 -9.42
CA LYS A 411 -0.12 -31.56 -10.05
C LYS A 411 1.38 -31.50 -10.31
N LYS A 412 2.08 -32.63 -10.08
CA LYS A 412 3.53 -32.74 -10.25
C LYS A 412 4.03 -32.45 -11.69
N GLU A 413 3.17 -32.64 -12.68
CA GLU A 413 3.48 -32.42 -14.10
C GLU A 413 3.36 -30.93 -14.50
N VAL A 414 2.83 -30.11 -13.65
CA VAL A 414 2.66 -28.66 -13.90
C VAL A 414 3.89 -27.91 -13.40
N CYS A 415 4.39 -26.97 -14.19
CA CYS A 415 5.47 -26.09 -13.75
C CYS A 415 4.99 -25.24 -12.56
N HIS A 416 5.42 -25.61 -11.35
CA HIS A 416 5.14 -24.83 -10.15
C HIS A 416 6.38 -24.81 -9.24
N GLU A 417 6.51 -23.74 -8.48
CA GLU A 417 7.56 -23.57 -7.48
C GLU A 417 6.96 -22.94 -6.23
N GLU A 418 7.35 -23.47 -5.07
CA GLU A 418 7.07 -22.90 -3.76
C GLU A 418 8.38 -22.43 -3.14
N CYS A 419 8.45 -21.14 -2.83
CA CYS A 419 9.66 -20.49 -2.32
C CYS A 419 9.40 -19.87 -0.93
N LEU A 420 10.11 -20.34 0.08
CA LEU A 420 10.21 -19.68 1.37
C LEU A 420 11.48 -18.80 1.37
N ILE A 421 11.29 -17.48 1.48
CA ILE A 421 12.40 -16.53 1.47
C ILE A 421 12.80 -16.20 2.90
N ILE A 422 13.98 -16.66 3.26
CA ILE A 422 14.51 -16.53 4.63
C ILE A 422 14.73 -15.06 5.00
N GLY A 423 14.33 -14.67 6.20
CA GLY A 423 14.55 -13.32 6.74
C GLY A 423 13.69 -12.25 6.10
N THR A 424 12.57 -12.61 5.45
CA THR A 424 11.65 -11.62 4.87
C THR A 424 10.27 -11.66 5.52
N ASN A 425 9.60 -10.49 5.55
CA ASN A 425 8.26 -10.27 6.10
C ASN A 425 7.15 -10.53 5.05
N HIS A 426 5.90 -10.16 5.39
CA HIS A 426 4.75 -10.27 4.50
C HIS A 426 4.88 -9.50 3.18
N LEU A 427 5.56 -8.34 3.21
CA LEU A 427 5.84 -7.53 2.02
C LEU A 427 7.07 -8.04 1.23
N LEU A 428 7.65 -9.16 1.64
CA LEU A 428 8.90 -9.72 1.09
C LEU A 428 10.10 -8.75 1.20
N GLN A 429 10.09 -7.89 2.24
CA GLN A 429 11.21 -7.04 2.62
C GLN A 429 12.16 -7.82 3.53
N PRO A 430 13.50 -7.63 3.45
CA PRO A 430 14.40 -8.10 4.48
C PRO A 430 14.03 -7.49 5.84
N CYS A 431 13.92 -8.30 6.89
CA CYS A 431 13.45 -7.81 8.20
C CYS A 431 14.16 -8.53 9.35
N THR A 432 13.99 -8.00 10.57
CA THR A 432 14.52 -8.60 11.80
C THR A 432 13.48 -9.46 12.50
N THR A 433 12.29 -8.93 12.75
CA THR A 433 11.21 -9.60 13.47
C THR A 433 10.05 -10.01 12.57
N GLY A 434 9.82 -9.29 11.46
CA GLY A 434 8.65 -9.42 10.60
C GLY A 434 7.45 -8.58 11.03
N SER A 435 7.59 -7.83 12.16
CA SER A 435 6.54 -6.93 12.63
C SER A 435 6.16 -5.89 11.57
N PRO A 436 4.87 -5.57 11.41
CA PRO A 436 4.44 -4.45 10.58
C PRO A 436 5.10 -3.11 10.95
N ASP A 437 5.55 -2.94 12.20
CA ASP A 437 6.25 -1.75 12.67
C ASP A 437 7.64 -1.58 12.04
N GLU A 438 8.23 -2.65 11.51
CA GLU A 438 9.49 -2.59 10.77
C GLU A 438 9.31 -2.10 9.33
N TYR A 439 8.12 -2.25 8.72
CA TYR A 439 7.91 -1.95 7.29
C TYR A 439 8.38 -0.54 6.90
N PRO A 440 8.07 0.51 7.67
CA PRO A 440 8.53 1.85 7.34
C PRO A 440 10.04 2.05 7.51
N LEU A 441 10.70 1.25 8.35
CA LEU A 441 12.11 1.41 8.71
C LEU A 441 13.06 0.71 7.74
N VAL A 442 12.56 -0.24 6.96
CA VAL A 442 13.35 -0.97 5.95
C VAL A 442 13.51 -0.11 4.70
N GLU A 443 14.72 0.03 4.17
CA GLU A 443 14.97 0.76 2.92
C GLU A 443 14.59 -0.05 1.67
N THR A 444 14.78 -1.37 1.75
CA THR A 444 14.52 -2.30 0.65
C THR A 444 13.02 -2.57 0.51
N THR A 445 12.45 -2.29 -0.64
CA THR A 445 11.01 -2.49 -0.91
C THR A 445 10.68 -3.96 -1.17
N ILE A 446 11.51 -4.65 -1.95
CA ILE A 446 11.39 -6.10 -2.24
C ILE A 446 12.79 -6.71 -2.18
N ALA A 447 12.97 -7.83 -1.50
CA ALA A 447 14.24 -8.54 -1.48
C ALA A 447 14.71 -8.86 -2.92
N PRO A 448 15.96 -8.52 -3.28
CA PRO A 448 16.44 -8.71 -4.66
C PRO A 448 16.34 -10.14 -5.17
N GLU A 449 16.46 -11.12 -4.27
CA GLU A 449 16.31 -12.54 -4.62
C GLU A 449 14.89 -12.89 -5.06
N VAL A 450 13.86 -12.26 -4.48
CA VAL A 450 12.45 -12.42 -4.89
C VAL A 450 12.27 -11.95 -6.32
N LEU A 451 12.80 -10.77 -6.66
CA LEU A 451 12.75 -10.23 -8.02
C LEU A 451 13.44 -11.19 -9.01
N GLY A 452 14.58 -11.72 -8.61
CA GLY A 452 15.31 -12.71 -9.41
C GLY A 452 14.53 -14.03 -9.62
N TYR A 453 13.83 -14.52 -8.59
CA TYR A 453 12.97 -15.71 -8.70
C TYR A 453 11.83 -15.49 -9.68
N ILE A 454 11.11 -14.38 -9.54
CA ILE A 454 9.98 -14.06 -10.43
C ILE A 454 10.43 -14.02 -11.89
N VAL A 455 11.54 -13.32 -12.21
CA VAL A 455 12.04 -13.21 -13.59
C VAL A 455 12.42 -14.58 -14.17
N ARG A 456 13.22 -15.37 -13.42
CA ARG A 456 13.65 -16.71 -13.91
C ARG A 456 12.48 -17.64 -14.14
N TRP A 457 11.53 -17.68 -13.21
CA TRP A 457 10.36 -18.54 -13.33
C TRP A 457 9.48 -18.13 -14.52
N MET A 458 9.24 -16.82 -14.68
CA MET A 458 8.46 -16.30 -15.81
C MET A 458 9.14 -16.59 -17.15
N ASP A 459 10.47 -16.49 -17.22
CA ASP A 459 11.21 -16.88 -18.43
C ASP A 459 10.98 -18.36 -18.76
N SER A 460 10.94 -19.25 -17.76
CA SER A 460 10.68 -20.67 -17.99
C SER A 460 9.27 -20.96 -18.48
N VAL A 461 8.26 -20.28 -17.93
CA VAL A 461 6.84 -20.49 -18.30
C VAL A 461 6.47 -19.81 -19.62
N CYS A 462 7.07 -18.66 -19.93
CA CYS A 462 6.75 -17.89 -21.13
C CYS A 462 7.60 -18.26 -22.35
N SER A 463 8.73 -18.96 -22.18
CA SER A 463 9.53 -19.44 -23.33
C SER A 463 8.71 -20.32 -24.26
N PRO A 464 8.94 -20.26 -25.58
CA PRO A 464 8.39 -21.25 -26.50
C PRO A 464 8.92 -22.64 -26.12
N MET A 465 8.03 -23.63 -26.03
CA MET A 465 8.41 -25.04 -25.93
C MET A 465 9.06 -25.50 -27.22
#